data_78c50f9504b47452af5e85e00841c8ed
#
_entry.id   78c50f9504b47452af5e85e00841c8ed
#
_cell.length_a   1.000
_cell.length_b   1.000
_cell.length_c   1.000
_cell.angle_alpha   90.00
_cell.angle_beta   90.00
_cell.angle_gamma   90.00
#
_symmetry.space_group_name_H-M   'P 1'
#
loop_
_entity.id
_entity.type
_entity.pdbx_description
1 polymer ?
#
loop_
_entity_poly.entity_id
_entity_poly.type
_entity_poly.pdbx_seq_one_letter_code
_entity_poly.pdbx_strand_id
1 'polypeptide(L)'
;MPLIRIDVPEGTEIEKKQIIHKRVREVVLKTLAPKQVKYDYVSIREAYGIIGDGLPVIEVDLRPGREPERKKGLVDGIAEVLNETMGINAEDIYCIFRETPASDH
;
A
#
# COMPACT_ATOMS: atom_id res chain seq x y z
N MET A 1 1.88 7.00 12.78
CA MET A 1 0.68 6.77 11.97
C MET A 1 1.11 6.32 10.58
N PRO A 2 0.79 5.09 10.15
CA PRO A 2 1.14 4.65 8.79
C PRO A 2 0.22 5.31 7.76
N LEU A 3 0.77 5.53 6.58
CA LEU A 3 0.00 6.06 5.46
C LEU A 3 0.43 5.31 4.21
N ILE A 4 -0.49 4.65 3.55
CA ILE A 4 -0.22 3.82 2.39
C ILE A 4 -0.98 4.38 1.19
N ARG A 5 -0.25 4.64 0.10
CA ARG A 5 -0.82 5.04 -1.17
C ARG A 5 -0.45 4.03 -2.23
N ILE A 6 -1.45 3.58 -2.98
CA ILE A 6 -1.25 2.62 -4.05
C ILE A 6 -1.79 3.24 -5.33
N ASP A 7 -0.92 3.39 -6.31
CA ASP A 7 -1.32 3.84 -7.64
C ASP A 7 -1.51 2.61 -8.51
N VAL A 8 -2.71 2.46 -9.06
CA VAL A 8 -3.07 1.35 -9.94
C VAL A 8 -3.21 1.85 -11.38
N PRO A 9 -3.16 0.95 -12.38
CA PRO A 9 -3.31 1.36 -13.77
C PRO A 9 -4.61 2.10 -14.04
N GLU A 10 -4.57 3.07 -14.96
CA GLU A 10 -5.74 3.76 -15.43
C GLU A 10 -6.74 2.75 -16.02
N GLY A 11 -8.02 2.93 -15.72
CA GLY A 11 -9.07 2.02 -16.18
C GLY A 11 -9.36 0.86 -15.24
N THR A 12 -8.71 0.79 -14.09
CA THR A 12 -9.00 -0.24 -13.10
C THR A 12 -10.45 -0.09 -12.60
N GLU A 13 -11.21 -1.17 -12.62
CA GLU A 13 -12.60 -1.15 -12.18
C GLU A 13 -12.73 -0.75 -10.72
N ILE A 14 -13.81 -0.02 -10.42
CA ILE A 14 -14.03 0.47 -9.05
C ILE A 14 -14.17 -0.69 -8.06
N GLU A 15 -14.78 -1.79 -8.47
CA GLU A 15 -14.92 -2.97 -7.61
C GLU A 15 -13.56 -3.52 -7.20
N LYS A 16 -12.61 -3.56 -8.13
CA LYS A 16 -11.25 -4.02 -7.82
C LYS A 16 -10.55 -3.05 -6.87
N LYS A 17 -10.70 -1.74 -7.08
CA LYS A 17 -10.14 -0.75 -6.17
C LYS A 17 -10.71 -0.89 -4.76
N GLN A 18 -12.00 -1.16 -4.64
CA GLN A 18 -12.64 -1.36 -3.34
C GLN A 18 -12.11 -2.62 -2.64
N ILE A 19 -11.92 -3.70 -3.37
CA ILE A 19 -11.37 -4.96 -2.82
C ILE A 19 -9.94 -4.73 -2.35
N ILE A 20 -9.12 -4.06 -3.16
CA ILE A 20 -7.73 -3.75 -2.81
C ILE A 20 -7.70 -2.91 -1.53
N HIS A 21 -8.49 -1.86 -1.48
CA HIS A 21 -8.56 -0.99 -0.31
C HIS A 21 -8.90 -1.78 0.96
N LYS A 22 -9.95 -2.57 0.91
CA LYS A 22 -10.39 -3.35 2.07
C LYS A 22 -9.31 -4.33 2.52
N ARG A 23 -8.75 -5.10 1.59
CA ARG A 23 -7.78 -6.14 1.92
C ARG A 23 -6.45 -5.55 2.36
N VAL A 24 -5.99 -4.47 1.75
CA VAL A 24 -4.76 -3.80 2.17
C VAL A 24 -4.94 -3.20 3.56
N ARG A 25 -6.10 -2.63 3.85
CA ARG A 25 -6.39 -2.11 5.18
C ARG A 25 -6.31 -3.23 6.23
N GLU A 26 -6.82 -4.41 5.92
CA GLU A 26 -6.71 -5.58 6.81
C GLU A 26 -5.23 -5.96 7.02
N VAL A 27 -4.42 -5.93 5.97
CA VAL A 27 -2.98 -6.21 6.07
C VAL A 27 -2.30 -5.19 6.98
N VAL A 28 -2.63 -3.90 6.84
CA VAL A 28 -2.07 -2.84 7.69
C VAL A 28 -2.40 -3.09 9.16
N LEU A 29 -3.67 -3.38 9.45
CA LEU A 29 -4.09 -3.62 10.83
C LEU A 29 -3.41 -4.85 11.42
N LYS A 30 -3.18 -5.88 10.63
CA LYS A 30 -2.56 -7.11 11.08
C LYS A 30 -1.04 -6.98 11.26
N THR A 31 -0.36 -6.31 10.32
CA THR A 31 1.11 -6.27 10.31
C THR A 31 1.70 -5.13 11.09
N LEU A 32 1.11 -3.94 11.02
CA LEU A 32 1.62 -2.75 11.70
C LEU A 32 0.95 -2.52 13.05
N ALA A 33 -0.23 -3.11 13.25
CA ALA A 33 -0.99 -3.00 14.50
C ALA A 33 -1.04 -1.55 15.03
N PRO A 34 -1.57 -0.58 14.26
CA PRO A 34 -1.62 0.81 14.71
C PRO A 34 -2.48 0.94 15.96
N LYS A 35 -2.11 1.86 16.85
CA LYS A 35 -2.82 2.06 18.13
C LYS A 35 -4.23 2.58 17.93
N GLN A 36 -4.49 3.34 16.88
CA GLN A 36 -5.81 3.88 16.57
C GLN A 36 -6.28 3.29 15.23
N VAL A 37 -7.46 2.70 15.26
CA VAL A 37 -8.03 2.04 14.08
C VAL A 37 -9.17 2.84 13.43
N LYS A 38 -9.48 4.02 13.97
CA LYS A 38 -10.57 4.84 13.45
C LYS A 38 -10.22 5.59 12.16
N TYR A 39 -8.94 5.67 11.81
CA TYR A 39 -8.49 6.36 10.62
C TYR A 39 -8.34 5.38 9.46
N ASP A 40 -8.59 5.89 8.26
CA ASP A 40 -8.30 5.14 7.05
C ASP A 40 -6.87 5.45 6.64
N TYR A 41 -6.01 4.44 6.71
CA TYR A 41 -4.60 4.57 6.40
C TYR A 41 -4.26 4.27 4.95
N VAL A 42 -5.24 3.86 4.15
CA VAL A 42 -5.01 3.35 2.79
C VAL A 42 -5.75 4.19 1.77
N SER A 43 -5.06 4.57 0.71
CA SER A 43 -5.64 5.32 -0.40
C SER A 43 -5.28 4.62 -1.71
N ILE A 44 -6.27 4.41 -2.58
CA ILE A 44 -6.08 3.79 -3.89
C ILE A 44 -6.41 4.83 -4.95
N ARG A 45 -5.47 5.06 -5.88
CA ARG A 45 -5.66 6.03 -6.96
C ARG A 45 -5.33 5.41 -8.30
N GLU A 46 -5.96 5.91 -9.36
CA GLU A 46 -5.53 5.59 -10.71
C GLU A 46 -4.44 6.56 -11.15
N ALA A 47 -3.43 6.05 -11.84
CA ALA A 47 -2.40 6.88 -12.43
C ALA A 47 -2.89 7.42 -13.77
N TYR A 48 -2.82 8.74 -13.96
CA TYR A 48 -3.19 9.39 -15.20
C TYR A 48 -1.98 9.65 -16.07
N GLY A 49 -2.18 9.54 -17.39
CA GLY A 49 -1.17 9.94 -18.36
C GLY A 49 0.14 9.20 -18.17
N ILE A 50 0.09 7.90 -17.99
CA ILE A 50 1.24 7.09 -17.66
C ILE A 50 2.30 7.21 -18.77
N ILE A 51 3.52 7.59 -18.36
CA ILE A 51 4.72 7.50 -19.18
C ILE A 51 5.60 6.45 -18.54
N GLY A 52 5.99 5.44 -19.29
CA GLY A 52 6.79 4.33 -18.79
C GLY A 52 6.03 3.03 -18.83
N ASP A 53 6.32 2.14 -17.91
CA ASP A 53 5.78 0.78 -17.92
C ASP A 53 4.39 0.64 -17.28
N GLY A 54 3.94 1.67 -16.56
CA GLY A 54 2.62 1.63 -15.93
C GLY A 54 2.50 0.69 -14.76
N LEU A 55 3.61 0.25 -14.19
CA LEU A 55 3.58 -0.65 -13.04
C LEU A 55 3.05 0.04 -11.79
N PRO A 56 2.36 -0.71 -10.92
CA PRO A 56 1.85 -0.16 -9.66
C PRO A 56 2.98 0.38 -8.78
N VAL A 57 2.71 1.50 -8.14
CA VAL A 57 3.63 2.11 -7.18
C VAL A 57 2.92 2.15 -5.83
N ILE A 58 3.61 1.66 -4.81
CA ILE A 58 3.12 1.67 -3.43
C ILE A 58 4.02 2.60 -2.63
N GLU A 59 3.44 3.64 -2.05
CA GLU A 59 4.14 4.55 -1.16
C GLU A 59 3.68 4.30 0.27
N VAL A 60 4.64 4.07 1.16
CA VAL A 60 4.36 3.81 2.57
C VAL A 60 5.12 4.82 3.42
N ASP A 61 4.39 5.63 4.17
CA ASP A 61 4.97 6.55 5.15
C ASP A 61 4.77 5.95 6.53
N LEU A 62 5.86 5.77 7.26
CA LEU A 62 5.87 5.21 8.60
C LEU A 62 6.65 6.11 9.55
N ARG A 63 6.40 5.98 10.84
CA ARG A 63 7.29 6.52 11.85
C ARG A 63 8.51 5.60 11.98
N PRO A 64 9.69 6.15 12.32
CA PRO A 64 10.88 5.33 12.55
C PRO A 64 10.68 4.32 13.68
N GLY A 65 11.47 3.25 13.68
CA GLY A 65 11.48 2.28 14.75
C GLY A 65 10.61 1.06 14.52
N ARG A 66 9.96 0.93 13.36
CA ARG A 66 9.22 -0.29 13.02
C ARG A 66 10.18 -1.43 12.76
N GLU A 67 9.84 -2.62 13.24
CA GLU A 67 10.64 -3.81 13.03
C GLU A 67 10.69 -4.20 11.55
N PRO A 68 11.86 -4.65 11.03
CA PRO A 68 11.96 -5.07 9.64
C PRO A 68 10.96 -6.16 9.25
N GLU A 69 10.65 -7.08 10.15
CA GLU A 69 9.69 -8.14 9.91
C GLU A 69 8.29 -7.60 9.65
N ARG A 70 7.91 -6.52 10.34
CA ARG A 70 6.60 -5.89 10.13
C ARG A 70 6.54 -5.20 8.78
N LYS A 71 7.62 -4.53 8.38
CA LYS A 71 7.71 -3.90 7.06
C LYS A 71 7.62 -4.94 5.95
N LYS A 72 8.36 -6.05 6.11
CA LYS A 72 8.33 -7.15 5.15
C LYS A 72 6.94 -7.77 5.06
N GLY A 73 6.29 -8.00 6.20
CA GLY A 73 4.93 -8.53 6.24
C GLY A 73 3.95 -7.64 5.51
N LEU A 74 4.09 -6.32 5.67
CA LEU A 74 3.24 -5.35 4.98
C LEU A 74 3.43 -5.43 3.46
N VAL A 75 4.67 -5.43 2.99
CA VAL A 75 4.96 -5.50 1.55
C VAL A 75 4.46 -6.81 0.96
N ASP A 76 4.76 -7.92 1.62
CA ASP A 76 4.34 -9.24 1.15
C ASP A 76 2.81 -9.36 1.11
N GLY A 77 2.13 -8.82 2.11
CA GLY A 77 0.67 -8.83 2.15
C GLY A 77 0.04 -7.99 1.06
N ILE A 78 0.58 -6.80 0.80
CA ILE A 78 0.09 -5.94 -0.28
C ILE A 78 0.34 -6.59 -1.64
N ALA A 79 1.53 -7.18 -1.84
CA ALA A 79 1.86 -7.87 -3.08
C ALA A 79 0.89 -9.02 -3.33
N GLU A 80 0.54 -9.79 -2.29
CA GLU A 80 -0.42 -10.87 -2.40
C GLU A 80 -1.81 -10.36 -2.82
N VAL A 81 -2.26 -9.25 -2.22
CA VAL A 81 -3.55 -8.64 -2.57
C VAL A 81 -3.57 -8.24 -4.05
N LEU A 82 -2.52 -7.57 -4.52
CA LEU A 82 -2.44 -7.13 -5.92
C LEU A 82 -2.34 -8.30 -6.88
N ASN A 83 -1.65 -9.37 -6.50
CA ASN A 83 -1.57 -10.57 -7.31
C ASN A 83 -2.95 -11.24 -7.45
N GLU A 84 -3.67 -11.41 -6.35
CA GLU A 84 -4.96 -12.09 -6.36
C GLU A 84 -6.06 -11.26 -7.04
N THR A 85 -6.02 -9.92 -6.89
CA THR A 85 -7.08 -9.08 -7.45
C THR A 85 -6.81 -8.64 -8.88
N MET A 86 -5.54 -8.46 -9.27
CA MET A 86 -5.16 -7.89 -10.56
C MET A 86 -4.18 -8.75 -11.35
N GLY A 87 -3.72 -9.85 -10.80
CA GLY A 87 -2.76 -10.73 -11.48
C GLY A 87 -1.37 -10.13 -11.63
N ILE A 88 -1.02 -9.15 -10.79
CA ILE A 88 0.29 -8.49 -10.87
C ILE A 88 1.31 -9.28 -10.06
N ASN A 89 2.47 -9.56 -10.67
CA ASN A 89 3.55 -10.25 -9.98
C ASN A 89 4.26 -9.32 -9.00
N ALA A 90 4.72 -9.87 -7.88
CA ALA A 90 5.39 -9.09 -6.83
C ALA A 90 6.62 -8.34 -7.38
N GLU A 91 7.35 -8.94 -8.31
CA GLU A 91 8.54 -8.34 -8.92
C GLU A 91 8.23 -7.13 -9.80
N ASP A 92 6.95 -6.94 -10.16
CA ASP A 92 6.50 -5.82 -10.99
C ASP A 92 5.89 -4.68 -10.17
N ILE A 93 6.09 -4.70 -8.86
CA ILE A 93 5.55 -3.69 -7.96
C ILE A 93 6.70 -2.90 -7.36
N TYR A 94 6.62 -1.56 -7.47
CA TYR A 94 7.53 -0.66 -6.80
C TYR A 94 6.96 -0.28 -5.43
N CYS A 95 7.75 -0.50 -4.37
CA CYS A 95 7.34 -0.11 -3.03
C CYS A 95 8.39 0.84 -2.45
N ILE A 96 7.93 2.03 -2.09
CA ILE A 96 8.79 3.07 -1.53
C ILE A 96 8.42 3.27 -0.07
N PHE A 97 9.40 3.11 0.82
CA PHE A 97 9.21 3.39 2.24
C PHE A 97 9.83 4.74 2.60
N ARG A 98 9.08 5.52 3.36
CA ARG A 98 9.59 6.74 3.97
C ARG A 98 9.36 6.65 5.47
N GLU A 99 10.39 6.99 6.24
CA GLU A 99 10.27 7.06 7.69
C GLU A 99 10.33 8.52 8.11
N THR A 100 9.22 9.03 8.63
CA THR A 100 9.10 10.43 9.02
C THR A 100 8.94 10.50 10.53
N PRO A 101 9.83 11.22 11.23
CA PRO A 101 9.72 11.40 12.67
C PRO A 101 8.40 12.06 13.06
N ALA A 102 7.89 11.74 14.25
CA ALA A 102 6.62 12.31 14.73
C ALA A 102 6.62 13.83 14.75
N SER A 103 7.79 14.44 14.97
CA SER A 103 7.94 15.90 14.98
C SER A 103 7.70 16.56 13.62
N ASP A 104 7.76 15.78 12.53
CA ASP A 104 7.59 16.29 11.17
C ASP A 104 6.19 16.00 10.60
N HIS A 105 5.35 15.38 11.36
CA HIS A 105 4.00 15.02 10.94
C HIS A 105 2.99 16.12 11.21
#